data_d1df18f5fe80ca191005cb3026ad77c6
#
_entry.id   d1df18f5fe80ca191005cb3026ad77c6
#
_cell.length_a   1.000
_cell.length_b   1.000
_cell.length_c   1.000
_cell.angle_alpha   90.00
_cell.angle_beta   90.00
_cell.angle_gamma   90.00
#
_symmetry.space_group_name_H-M   'P 1'
#
loop_
_entity.id
_entity.type
_entity.pdbx_description
1 polymer ?
#
loop_
_entity_poly.entity_id
_entity_poly.type
_entity_poly.pdbx_seq_one_letter_code
_entity_poly.pdbx_strand_id
1 'polypeptide(L)'
;MKKALTIGGAVLGVLLAAALVIFVFFPGLPTYLKVKHKYEHIDERVPVFKTVSADADLGSFTLNGVKLKAPADWEPNTTGHGLRSSSDKSSLMVIKNDYQSYEKTLSDLEALGSEYDLDPWSGYKYTEEDYRHFYITIGIDPPQYGLNLRMLWYMRDDVTAKDCLRLRGKDSKVFLEVAESKEESVKIENMWKIKGSGFLAYVGQIMYTGFDGNIWTVNIFPDGNENEHYTVTVKCSDEALAKQIISSIELE
;
A
#
# COMPACT_ATOMS: atom_id res chain seq x y z
N MET A 1 -34.67 12.00 -51.58
CA MET A 1 -34.98 11.71 -50.17
C MET A 1 -34.79 10.25 -49.77
N LYS A 2 -35.30 9.22 -50.49
CA LYS A 2 -35.19 7.80 -50.08
C LYS A 2 -33.72 7.32 -49.89
N LYS A 3 -32.78 7.68 -50.75
CA LYS A 3 -31.34 7.26 -50.61
C LYS A 3 -30.67 7.88 -49.41
N ALA A 4 -30.95 9.10 -49.00
CA ALA A 4 -30.41 9.74 -47.81
C ALA A 4 -30.91 9.06 -46.51
N LEU A 5 -32.19 8.65 -46.52
CA LEU A 5 -32.79 7.94 -45.41
C LEU A 5 -32.14 6.52 -45.22
N THR A 6 -31.85 5.84 -46.34
CA THR A 6 -31.20 4.51 -46.29
C THR A 6 -29.76 4.58 -45.81
N ILE A 7 -29.01 5.59 -46.23
CA ILE A 7 -27.62 5.82 -45.77
C ILE A 7 -27.64 6.21 -44.28
N GLY A 8 -28.51 7.09 -43.85
CA GLY A 8 -28.65 7.47 -42.44
C GLY A 8 -29.02 6.29 -41.52
N GLY A 9 -29.94 5.41 -41.97
CA GLY A 9 -30.31 4.19 -41.25
C GLY A 9 -29.14 3.19 -41.15
N ALA A 10 -28.36 3.01 -42.22
CA ALA A 10 -27.22 2.12 -42.22
C ALA A 10 -26.10 2.62 -41.23
N VAL A 11 -25.82 3.94 -41.29
CA VAL A 11 -24.85 4.57 -40.37
C VAL A 11 -25.30 4.43 -38.92
N LEU A 12 -26.58 4.69 -38.62
CA LEU A 12 -27.13 4.53 -37.28
C LEU A 12 -27.03 3.07 -36.80
N GLY A 13 -27.34 2.11 -37.68
CA GLY A 13 -27.24 0.68 -37.38
C GLY A 13 -25.81 0.25 -37.02
N VAL A 14 -24.81 0.74 -37.77
CA VAL A 14 -23.39 0.47 -37.49
C VAL A 14 -22.97 1.10 -36.15
N LEU A 15 -23.40 2.32 -35.85
CA LEU A 15 -23.08 3.00 -34.58
C LEU A 15 -23.73 2.27 -33.38
N LEU A 16 -24.96 1.81 -33.53
CA LEU A 16 -25.64 1.02 -32.48
C LEU A 16 -24.96 -0.34 -32.27
N ALA A 17 -24.56 -1.02 -33.34
CA ALA A 17 -23.83 -2.26 -33.25
C ALA A 17 -22.45 -2.06 -32.57
N ALA A 18 -21.73 -1.02 -32.93
CA ALA A 18 -20.46 -0.66 -32.30
C ALA A 18 -20.65 -0.32 -30.81
N ALA A 19 -21.67 0.45 -30.46
CA ALA A 19 -22.00 0.75 -29.07
C ALA A 19 -22.32 -0.52 -28.28
N LEU A 20 -23.11 -1.45 -28.85
CA LEU A 20 -23.43 -2.74 -28.22
C LEU A 20 -22.17 -3.58 -27.98
N VAL A 21 -21.28 -3.67 -28.95
CA VAL A 21 -19.99 -4.36 -28.81
C VAL A 21 -19.17 -3.74 -27.68
N ILE A 22 -19.06 -2.41 -27.65
CA ILE A 22 -18.34 -1.70 -26.59
C ILE A 22 -18.93 -2.01 -25.21
N PHE A 23 -20.26 -1.93 -25.04
CA PHE A 23 -20.92 -2.20 -23.77
C PHE A 23 -20.81 -3.66 -23.33
N VAL A 24 -20.74 -4.61 -24.28
CA VAL A 24 -20.58 -6.03 -23.95
C VAL A 24 -19.14 -6.35 -23.51
N PHE A 25 -18.15 -5.84 -24.25
CA PHE A 25 -16.74 -6.16 -24.00
C PHE A 25 -16.07 -5.22 -22.99
N PHE A 26 -16.54 -3.99 -22.85
CA PHE A 26 -16.00 -2.97 -21.97
C PHE A 26 -17.11 -2.32 -21.12
N PRO A 27 -17.80 -3.10 -20.28
CA PRO A 27 -18.92 -2.57 -19.47
C PRO A 27 -18.50 -1.47 -18.51
N GLY A 28 -17.24 -1.45 -18.10
CA GLY A 28 -16.65 -0.43 -17.23
C GLY A 28 -16.15 0.83 -17.94
N LEU A 29 -16.35 0.97 -19.27
CA LEU A 29 -15.89 2.15 -20.01
C LEU A 29 -16.39 3.49 -19.42
N PRO A 30 -17.66 3.64 -19.00
CA PRO A 30 -18.10 4.88 -18.35
C PRO A 30 -17.33 5.15 -17.04
N THR A 31 -17.05 4.11 -16.26
CA THR A 31 -16.25 4.21 -15.03
C THR A 31 -14.82 4.61 -15.36
N TYR A 32 -14.21 4.01 -16.39
CA TYR A 32 -12.88 4.36 -16.86
C TYR A 32 -12.75 5.84 -17.22
N LEU A 33 -13.68 6.36 -18.03
CA LEU A 33 -13.68 7.76 -18.43
C LEU A 33 -13.84 8.70 -17.22
N LYS A 34 -14.73 8.36 -16.28
CA LYS A 34 -14.92 9.11 -15.05
C LYS A 34 -13.65 9.14 -14.20
N VAL A 35 -13.00 8.00 -14.03
CA VAL A 35 -11.79 7.84 -13.20
C VAL A 35 -10.62 8.59 -13.81
N LYS A 36 -10.40 8.46 -15.12
CA LYS A 36 -9.34 9.20 -15.84
C LYS A 36 -9.53 10.72 -15.81
N HIS A 37 -10.77 11.18 -15.67
CA HIS A 37 -11.06 12.61 -15.54
C HIS A 37 -10.91 13.11 -14.09
N LYS A 38 -11.27 12.27 -13.10
CA LYS A 38 -11.29 12.64 -11.67
C LYS A 38 -9.94 12.49 -10.99
N TYR A 39 -9.19 11.44 -11.35
CA TYR A 39 -7.96 11.04 -10.66
C TYR A 39 -6.76 11.15 -11.60
N GLU A 40 -5.86 12.07 -11.29
CA GLU A 40 -4.67 12.35 -12.11
C GLU A 40 -3.61 11.27 -11.95
N HIS A 41 -3.47 10.72 -10.74
CA HIS A 41 -2.39 9.80 -10.36
C HIS A 41 -2.78 8.32 -10.39
N ILE A 42 -3.99 7.96 -10.87
CA ILE A 42 -4.50 6.58 -10.84
C ILE A 42 -3.58 5.57 -11.55
N ASP A 43 -2.89 6.00 -12.61
CA ASP A 43 -1.98 5.14 -13.38
C ASP A 43 -0.51 5.30 -12.91
N GLU A 44 -0.24 6.17 -11.96
CA GLU A 44 1.09 6.35 -11.41
C GLU A 44 1.45 5.23 -10.43
N ARG A 45 2.74 5.01 -10.26
CA ARG A 45 3.30 4.07 -9.31
C ARG A 45 4.05 4.83 -8.23
N VAL A 46 4.03 4.29 -7.02
CA VAL A 46 4.88 4.80 -5.94
C VAL A 46 6.34 4.78 -6.40
N PRO A 47 7.07 5.91 -6.32
CA PRO A 47 8.44 5.99 -6.81
C PRO A 47 9.38 5.06 -6.03
N VAL A 48 10.46 4.63 -6.67
CA VAL A 48 11.47 3.80 -6.02
C VAL A 48 12.36 4.65 -5.12
N PHE A 49 12.59 4.16 -3.89
CA PHE A 49 13.50 4.78 -2.94
C PHE A 49 14.94 4.73 -3.47
N LYS A 50 15.61 5.86 -3.46
CA LYS A 50 17.02 5.93 -3.86
C LYS A 50 17.88 5.48 -2.69
N THR A 51 18.36 4.26 -2.76
CA THR A 51 19.29 3.71 -1.77
C THR A 51 20.63 4.46 -1.78
N VAL A 52 21.22 4.61 -0.62
CA VAL A 52 22.54 5.21 -0.41
C VAL A 52 23.43 4.22 0.33
N SER A 53 24.74 4.27 0.07
CA SER A 53 25.70 3.44 0.82
C SER A 53 25.76 3.89 2.28
N ALA A 54 25.79 2.92 3.18
CA ALA A 54 26.02 3.20 4.59
C ALA A 54 27.50 3.56 4.83
N ASP A 55 27.74 4.55 5.69
CA ASP A 55 29.08 4.94 6.09
C ASP A 55 29.80 3.82 6.88
N ALA A 56 31.12 3.83 6.88
CA ALA A 56 31.94 2.76 7.46
C ALA A 56 31.82 2.68 9.00
N ASP A 57 31.43 3.76 9.63
CA ASP A 57 31.30 3.93 11.11
C ASP A 57 29.94 3.46 11.64
N LEU A 58 29.00 3.04 10.76
CA LEU A 58 27.74 2.48 11.21
C LEU A 58 27.91 1.03 11.67
N GLY A 59 27.46 0.73 12.88
CA GLY A 59 27.36 -0.61 13.43
C GLY A 59 26.24 -1.42 12.79
N SER A 60 26.38 -2.75 12.78
CA SER A 60 25.34 -3.67 12.33
C SER A 60 24.52 -4.17 13.51
N PHE A 61 23.20 -4.15 13.38
CA PHE A 61 22.26 -4.60 14.40
C PHE A 61 21.21 -5.53 13.78
N THR A 62 20.75 -6.50 14.57
CA THR A 62 19.60 -7.33 14.23
C THR A 62 18.51 -7.10 15.28
N LEU A 63 17.34 -6.65 14.85
CA LEU A 63 16.20 -6.35 15.70
C LEU A 63 14.97 -7.05 15.13
N ASN A 64 14.39 -7.98 15.90
CA ASN A 64 13.19 -8.73 15.50
C ASN A 64 13.26 -9.38 14.10
N GLY A 65 14.44 -9.88 13.67
CA GLY A 65 14.62 -10.50 12.35
C GLY A 65 14.90 -9.51 11.21
N VAL A 66 15.01 -8.21 11.51
CA VAL A 66 15.46 -7.18 10.58
C VAL A 66 16.91 -6.81 10.90
N LYS A 67 17.77 -7.01 9.93
CA LYS A 67 19.17 -6.57 9.99
C LYS A 67 19.30 -5.19 9.36
N LEU A 68 20.02 -4.31 10.02
CA LEU A 68 20.22 -2.94 9.55
C LEU A 68 21.50 -2.33 10.14
N LYS A 69 21.89 -1.18 9.61
CA LYS A 69 23.01 -0.40 10.12
C LYS A 69 22.53 0.88 10.78
N ALA A 70 23.11 1.22 11.93
CA ALA A 70 22.85 2.45 12.68
C ALA A 70 24.14 2.92 13.34
N PRO A 71 24.21 4.16 13.87
CA PRO A 71 25.38 4.61 14.62
C PRO A 71 25.78 3.63 15.72
N ALA A 72 27.05 3.29 15.79
CA ALA A 72 27.57 2.25 16.68
C ALA A 72 27.45 2.61 18.17
N ASP A 73 27.28 3.90 18.48
CA ASP A 73 27.07 4.44 19.83
C ASP A 73 25.60 4.48 20.26
N TRP A 74 24.66 4.07 19.39
CA TRP A 74 23.27 3.96 19.79
C TRP A 74 23.08 2.75 20.72
N GLU A 75 22.33 2.97 21.80
CA GLU A 75 22.07 1.98 22.82
C GLU A 75 20.72 1.28 22.60
N PRO A 76 20.59 -0.01 22.98
CA PRO A 76 19.30 -0.69 23.00
C PRO A 76 18.28 0.08 23.86
N ASN A 77 17.05 0.20 23.37
CA ASN A 77 15.97 0.75 24.18
C ASN A 77 15.52 -0.27 25.26
N THR A 78 14.70 0.18 26.20
CA THR A 78 14.23 -0.65 27.33
C THR A 78 13.41 -1.87 26.93
N THR A 79 12.84 -1.89 25.71
CA THR A 79 12.06 -3.02 25.18
C THR A 79 12.92 -4.04 24.45
N GLY A 80 14.17 -3.72 24.10
CA GLY A 80 15.04 -4.57 23.28
C GLY A 80 14.66 -4.60 21.77
N HIS A 81 13.62 -3.86 21.37
CA HIS A 81 13.14 -3.83 19.99
C HIS A 81 13.61 -2.61 19.19
N GLY A 82 14.52 -1.84 19.74
CA GLY A 82 15.01 -0.62 19.09
C GLY A 82 16.30 -0.12 19.68
N LEU A 83 16.79 0.96 19.06
CA LEU A 83 18.00 1.69 19.44
C LEU A 83 17.65 3.16 19.71
N ARG A 84 18.43 3.81 20.54
CA ARG A 84 18.30 5.25 20.81
C ARG A 84 19.67 5.90 20.89
N SER A 85 19.75 7.13 20.44
CA SER A 85 20.88 8.01 20.67
C SER A 85 20.90 8.50 22.11
N SER A 86 22.10 8.60 22.71
CA SER A 86 22.31 9.26 24.00
C SER A 86 22.52 10.78 23.87
N SER A 87 22.88 11.25 22.66
CA SER A 87 23.25 12.64 22.39
C SER A 87 22.09 13.52 21.92
N ASP A 88 21.09 12.92 21.28
CA ASP A 88 19.90 13.61 20.77
C ASP A 88 18.64 12.78 21.00
N LYS A 89 17.52 13.15 20.34
CA LYS A 89 16.25 12.41 20.43
C LYS A 89 16.06 11.36 19.32
N SER A 90 17.14 11.06 18.59
CA SER A 90 17.08 10.06 17.51
C SER A 90 16.86 8.67 18.06
N SER A 91 16.08 7.89 17.36
CA SER A 91 15.76 6.50 17.75
C SER A 91 15.33 5.69 16.55
N LEU A 92 15.46 4.38 16.71
CA LEU A 92 14.99 3.38 15.75
C LEU A 92 14.21 2.32 16.51
N MET A 93 13.13 1.85 15.92
CA MET A 93 12.31 0.76 16.45
C MET A 93 11.91 -0.20 15.35
N VAL A 94 11.92 -1.49 15.64
CA VAL A 94 11.46 -2.55 14.75
C VAL A 94 10.37 -3.34 15.43
N ILE A 95 9.20 -3.39 14.82
CA ILE A 95 8.05 -4.18 15.27
C ILE A 95 7.83 -5.29 14.25
N LYS A 96 7.79 -6.52 14.72
CA LYS A 96 7.32 -7.68 13.96
C LYS A 96 5.84 -7.88 14.27
N ASN A 97 5.02 -7.97 13.24
CA ASN A 97 3.59 -8.22 13.34
C ASN A 97 3.29 -9.60 12.76
N ASP A 98 2.51 -10.37 13.47
CA ASP A 98 2.00 -11.69 13.10
C ASP A 98 0.48 -11.59 12.94
N TYR A 99 -0.01 -11.67 11.71
CA TYR A 99 -1.42 -11.49 11.41
C TYR A 99 -2.31 -12.59 11.98
N GLN A 100 -1.84 -13.85 11.93
CA GLN A 100 -2.61 -14.96 12.45
C GLN A 100 -2.81 -14.86 13.96
N SER A 101 -1.75 -14.49 14.68
CA SER A 101 -1.84 -14.23 16.12
C SER A 101 -2.72 -13.02 16.43
N TYR A 102 -2.66 -11.99 15.59
CA TYR A 102 -3.51 -10.80 15.71
C TYR A 102 -4.99 -11.14 15.50
N GLU A 103 -5.34 -11.83 14.42
CA GLU A 103 -6.70 -12.27 14.11
C GLU A 103 -7.28 -13.15 15.23
N LYS A 104 -6.47 -14.05 15.78
CA LYS A 104 -6.87 -14.86 16.94
C LYS A 104 -7.15 -13.98 18.16
N THR A 105 -6.29 -13.02 18.46
CA THR A 105 -6.48 -12.09 19.59
C THR A 105 -7.77 -11.28 19.43
N LEU A 106 -8.08 -10.80 18.22
CA LEU A 106 -9.33 -10.10 17.95
C LEU A 106 -10.55 -10.98 18.21
N SER A 107 -10.52 -12.23 17.71
CA SER A 107 -11.59 -13.20 17.92
C SER A 107 -11.80 -13.53 19.40
N ASP A 108 -10.71 -13.69 20.15
CA ASP A 108 -10.77 -13.95 21.60
C ASP A 108 -11.36 -12.74 22.38
N LEU A 109 -11.01 -11.51 21.99
CA LEU A 109 -11.55 -10.29 22.60
C LEU A 109 -13.03 -10.08 22.25
N GLU A 110 -13.44 -10.37 21.03
CA GLU A 110 -14.84 -10.34 20.61
C GLU A 110 -15.68 -11.35 21.41
N ALA A 111 -15.18 -12.58 21.60
CA ALA A 111 -15.82 -13.61 22.39
C ALA A 111 -15.98 -13.21 23.88
N LEU A 112 -15.13 -12.33 24.39
CA LEU A 112 -15.21 -11.75 25.74
C LEU A 112 -16.16 -10.55 25.83
N GLY A 113 -16.83 -10.17 24.75
CA GLY A 113 -17.78 -9.05 24.71
C GLY A 113 -17.12 -7.69 24.82
N SER A 114 -15.97 -7.52 24.17
CA SER A 114 -15.29 -6.22 24.10
C SER A 114 -16.23 -5.16 23.50
N GLU A 115 -16.34 -4.01 24.17
CA GLU A 115 -17.10 -2.84 23.66
C GLU A 115 -16.37 -2.11 22.52
N TYR A 116 -15.12 -2.47 22.24
CA TYR A 116 -14.34 -1.85 21.15
C TYR A 116 -14.72 -2.52 19.83
N ASP A 117 -14.93 -1.71 18.82
CA ASP A 117 -15.00 -2.18 17.43
C ASP A 117 -13.60 -2.63 17.01
N LEU A 118 -13.38 -3.93 17.04
CA LEU A 118 -12.09 -4.57 16.75
C LEU A 118 -12.00 -5.04 15.31
N ASP A 119 -13.07 -4.84 14.50
CA ASP A 119 -13.06 -5.20 13.09
C ASP A 119 -12.07 -4.28 12.33
N PRO A 120 -10.98 -4.83 11.79
CA PRO A 120 -10.03 -4.05 11.01
C PRO A 120 -10.65 -3.44 9.75
N TRP A 121 -11.86 -3.89 9.37
CA TRP A 121 -12.62 -3.40 8.23
C TRP A 121 -13.70 -2.37 8.58
N SER A 122 -13.88 -2.03 9.84
CA SER A 122 -14.93 -1.10 10.29
C SER A 122 -14.89 0.27 9.63
N GLY A 123 -13.71 0.71 9.20
CA GLY A 123 -13.53 1.96 8.46
C GLY A 123 -13.76 1.86 6.93
N TYR A 124 -14.02 0.66 6.41
CA TYR A 124 -14.17 0.42 4.99
C TYR A 124 -15.66 0.30 4.59
N LYS A 125 -15.97 0.73 3.37
CA LYS A 125 -17.34 0.72 2.83
C LYS A 125 -17.82 -0.68 2.43
N TYR A 126 -16.89 -1.58 2.11
CA TYR A 126 -17.14 -2.93 1.65
C TYR A 126 -16.46 -3.93 2.57
N THR A 127 -16.93 -5.18 2.54
CA THR A 127 -16.37 -6.27 3.34
C THR A 127 -15.04 -6.76 2.77
N GLU A 128 -14.25 -7.48 3.58
CA GLU A 128 -13.03 -8.13 3.11
C GLU A 128 -13.27 -9.03 1.90
N GLU A 129 -14.37 -9.80 1.90
CA GLU A 129 -14.74 -10.67 0.78
C GLU A 129 -14.95 -9.88 -0.52
N ASP A 130 -15.55 -8.69 -0.44
CA ASP A 130 -15.76 -7.81 -1.58
C ASP A 130 -14.43 -7.33 -2.19
N TYR A 131 -13.47 -6.96 -1.34
CA TYR A 131 -12.14 -6.57 -1.80
C TYR A 131 -11.37 -7.76 -2.37
N ARG A 132 -11.43 -8.93 -1.74
CA ARG A 132 -10.82 -10.17 -2.26
C ARG A 132 -11.36 -10.51 -3.64
N HIS A 133 -12.68 -10.52 -3.80
CA HIS A 133 -13.32 -10.78 -5.08
C HIS A 133 -12.91 -9.77 -6.16
N PHE A 134 -12.89 -8.49 -5.81
CA PHE A 134 -12.45 -7.42 -6.70
C PHE A 134 -11.00 -7.63 -7.17
N TYR A 135 -10.05 -7.86 -6.27
CA TYR A 135 -8.63 -8.05 -6.64
C TYR A 135 -8.43 -9.29 -7.52
N ILE A 136 -9.08 -10.40 -7.20
CA ILE A 136 -9.05 -11.61 -8.06
C ILE A 136 -9.61 -11.29 -9.45
N THR A 137 -10.69 -10.53 -9.53
CA THR A 137 -11.32 -10.16 -10.81
C THR A 137 -10.40 -9.34 -11.71
N ILE A 138 -9.56 -8.49 -11.14
CA ILE A 138 -8.56 -7.71 -11.89
C ILE A 138 -7.21 -8.45 -12.07
N GLY A 139 -7.08 -9.68 -11.58
CA GLY A 139 -5.90 -10.52 -11.75
C GLY A 139 -4.80 -10.28 -10.72
N ILE A 140 -5.13 -9.66 -9.59
CA ILE A 140 -4.23 -9.51 -8.44
C ILE A 140 -4.65 -10.56 -7.41
N ASP A 141 -3.72 -11.42 -7.00
CA ASP A 141 -3.96 -12.46 -5.99
C ASP A 141 -3.86 -11.86 -4.59
N PRO A 142 -4.98 -11.77 -3.84
CA PRO A 142 -4.95 -11.19 -2.51
C PRO A 142 -4.34 -12.16 -1.50
N PRO A 143 -3.51 -11.68 -0.56
CA PRO A 143 -2.92 -12.52 0.47
C PRO A 143 -4.00 -13.09 1.40
N GLN A 144 -3.70 -14.22 2.05
CA GLN A 144 -4.59 -14.81 3.05
C GLN A 144 -4.72 -13.91 4.27
N TYR A 145 -3.61 -13.35 4.74
CA TYR A 145 -3.53 -12.49 5.93
C TYR A 145 -3.13 -11.06 5.58
N GLY A 146 -3.49 -10.13 6.44
CA GLY A 146 -3.07 -8.72 6.32
C GLY A 146 -3.55 -8.00 5.07
N LEU A 147 -4.69 -8.40 4.51
CA LEU A 147 -5.22 -7.82 3.28
C LEU A 147 -5.44 -6.31 3.40
N ASN A 148 -6.04 -5.83 4.49
CA ASN A 148 -6.31 -4.41 4.68
C ASN A 148 -5.03 -3.57 4.67
N LEU A 149 -3.95 -4.00 5.34
CA LEU A 149 -2.67 -3.30 5.32
C LEU A 149 -2.00 -3.38 3.95
N ARG A 150 -1.99 -4.56 3.33
CA ARG A 150 -1.44 -4.74 1.99
C ARG A 150 -2.25 -4.02 0.92
N MET A 151 -3.58 -3.91 1.09
CA MET A 151 -4.43 -3.11 0.22
C MET A 151 -4.04 -1.63 0.28
N LEU A 152 -3.70 -1.10 1.45
CA LEU A 152 -3.28 0.29 1.61
C LEU A 152 -1.98 0.61 0.88
N TRP A 153 -1.04 -0.31 0.83
CA TRP A 153 0.30 -0.05 0.34
C TRP A 153 0.60 -0.78 -0.97
N TYR A 154 0.54 -2.11 -0.92
CA TYR A 154 0.97 -2.98 -1.99
C TYR A 154 -0.04 -3.07 -3.13
N MET A 155 -1.26 -3.48 -2.82
CA MET A 155 -2.25 -3.81 -3.85
C MET A 155 -2.83 -2.57 -4.53
N ARG A 156 -2.99 -1.46 -3.80
CA ARG A 156 -3.41 -0.19 -4.40
C ARG A 156 -2.43 0.34 -5.43
N ASP A 157 -1.13 0.23 -5.16
CA ASP A 157 -0.11 0.69 -6.11
C ASP A 157 -0.22 -0.03 -7.45
N ASP A 158 -0.67 -1.29 -7.46
CA ASP A 158 -0.83 -2.09 -8.66
C ASP A 158 -2.11 -1.79 -9.46
N VAL A 159 -3.13 -1.20 -8.85
CA VAL A 159 -4.40 -0.85 -9.52
C VAL A 159 -4.21 0.32 -10.48
N THR A 160 -4.79 0.21 -11.68
CA THR A 160 -4.76 1.24 -12.73
C THR A 160 -6.17 1.55 -13.24
N ALA A 161 -6.33 2.67 -13.96
CA ALA A 161 -7.62 3.02 -14.55
C ALA A 161 -8.16 1.93 -15.50
N LYS A 162 -7.28 1.19 -16.18
CA LYS A 162 -7.67 0.14 -17.14
C LYS A 162 -8.35 -1.06 -16.48
N ASP A 163 -8.07 -1.30 -15.21
CA ASP A 163 -8.59 -2.47 -14.49
C ASP A 163 -10.12 -2.42 -14.36
N CYS A 164 -10.73 -1.21 -14.39
CA CYS A 164 -12.18 -1.12 -14.35
C CYS A 164 -12.90 -1.47 -15.66
N LEU A 165 -12.22 -1.55 -16.79
CA LEU A 165 -12.86 -1.69 -18.12
C LEU A 165 -13.78 -2.91 -18.23
N ARG A 166 -13.46 -4.00 -17.53
CA ARG A 166 -14.22 -5.26 -17.54
C ARG A 166 -15.12 -5.45 -16.32
N LEU A 167 -15.03 -4.54 -15.33
CA LEU A 167 -15.77 -4.66 -14.08
C LEU A 167 -17.25 -4.35 -14.25
N ARG A 168 -18.09 -5.01 -13.44
CA ARG A 168 -19.54 -4.83 -13.38
C ARG A 168 -20.02 -4.80 -11.94
N GLY A 169 -21.20 -4.22 -11.73
CA GLY A 169 -21.93 -4.32 -10.47
C GLY A 169 -21.15 -3.82 -9.27
N LYS A 170 -20.94 -4.69 -8.29
CA LYS A 170 -20.27 -4.37 -7.03
C LYS A 170 -18.78 -4.09 -7.21
N ASP A 171 -18.10 -4.87 -8.05
CA ASP A 171 -16.65 -4.69 -8.31
C ASP A 171 -16.32 -3.31 -8.89
N SER A 172 -17.20 -2.76 -9.76
CA SER A 172 -17.02 -1.39 -10.24
C SER A 172 -17.11 -0.34 -9.14
N LYS A 173 -17.89 -0.60 -8.08
CA LYS A 173 -18.03 0.29 -6.93
C LYS A 173 -16.83 0.16 -5.98
N VAL A 174 -16.37 -1.07 -5.72
CA VAL A 174 -15.14 -1.33 -4.95
C VAL A 174 -13.95 -0.69 -5.65
N PHE A 175 -13.84 -0.83 -6.97
CA PHE A 175 -12.80 -0.16 -7.76
C PHE A 175 -12.77 1.35 -7.54
N LEU A 176 -13.93 2.03 -7.51
CA LEU A 176 -13.98 3.47 -7.30
C LEU A 176 -13.42 3.88 -5.94
N GLU A 177 -13.68 3.11 -4.90
CA GLU A 177 -13.14 3.36 -3.56
C GLU A 177 -11.63 3.11 -3.51
N VAL A 178 -11.16 2.00 -4.10
CA VAL A 178 -9.72 1.72 -4.20
C VAL A 178 -9.00 2.78 -5.02
N ALA A 179 -9.59 3.26 -6.12
CA ALA A 179 -9.04 4.32 -6.94
C ALA A 179 -8.94 5.66 -6.19
N GLU A 180 -9.97 6.01 -5.40
CA GLU A 180 -9.96 7.21 -4.55
C GLU A 180 -8.87 7.13 -3.48
N SER A 181 -8.79 6.01 -2.80
CA SER A 181 -7.75 5.75 -1.80
C SER A 181 -6.34 5.75 -2.39
N LYS A 182 -6.18 5.22 -3.62
CA LYS A 182 -4.90 5.28 -4.31
C LYS A 182 -4.50 6.71 -4.65
N GLU A 183 -5.44 7.49 -5.21
CA GLU A 183 -5.20 8.89 -5.55
C GLU A 183 -4.73 9.70 -4.33
N GLU A 184 -5.36 9.49 -3.18
CA GLU A 184 -4.95 10.12 -1.93
C GLU A 184 -3.57 9.67 -1.47
N SER A 185 -3.27 8.36 -1.60
CA SER A 185 -2.00 7.78 -1.16
C SER A 185 -0.81 8.22 -2.03
N VAL A 186 -1.00 8.31 -3.36
CA VAL A 186 0.05 8.72 -4.29
C VAL A 186 0.30 10.22 -4.25
N LYS A 187 -0.70 11.02 -3.90
CA LYS A 187 -0.57 12.46 -3.65
C LYS A 187 0.20 12.79 -2.37
N ILE A 188 0.34 11.84 -1.44
CA ILE A 188 1.16 12.06 -0.25
C ILE A 188 2.61 12.21 -0.70
N GLU A 189 3.11 13.43 -0.63
CA GLU A 189 4.52 13.72 -0.81
C GLU A 189 5.33 12.89 0.18
N ASN A 190 6.50 12.41 -0.25
CA ASN A 190 7.41 11.62 0.58
C ASN A 190 6.95 10.17 0.86
N MET A 191 6.51 9.49 -0.17
CA MET A 191 6.32 8.04 -0.17
C MET A 191 7.17 7.38 -1.26
N TRP A 192 7.81 6.25 -0.91
CA TRP A 192 8.66 5.48 -1.83
C TRP A 192 8.48 3.98 -1.58
N LYS A 193 8.90 3.16 -2.54
CA LYS A 193 9.00 1.72 -2.34
C LYS A 193 10.43 1.21 -2.52
N ILE A 194 10.76 0.17 -1.75
CA ILE A 194 12.00 -0.59 -1.85
C ILE A 194 11.65 -2.01 -2.28
N LYS A 195 12.31 -2.50 -3.33
CA LYS A 195 12.30 -3.91 -3.67
C LYS A 195 13.63 -4.50 -3.22
N GLY A 196 13.62 -5.10 -2.04
CA GLY A 196 14.78 -5.76 -1.44
C GLY A 196 14.95 -7.19 -1.95
N SER A 197 15.97 -7.89 -1.42
CA SER A 197 16.13 -9.32 -1.60
C SER A 197 15.18 -10.04 -0.64
N GLY A 198 14.13 -10.69 -1.19
CA GLY A 198 13.16 -11.43 -0.40
C GLY A 198 12.07 -10.58 0.28
N PHE A 199 11.91 -9.30 -0.10
CA PHE A 199 10.82 -8.48 0.42
C PHE A 199 10.47 -7.29 -0.48
N LEU A 200 9.25 -6.79 -0.33
CA LEU A 200 8.83 -5.47 -0.77
C LEU A 200 8.57 -4.58 0.45
N ALA A 201 9.01 -3.33 0.39
CA ALA A 201 8.69 -2.37 1.45
C ALA A 201 8.19 -1.04 0.89
N TYR A 202 7.37 -0.36 1.70
CA TYR A 202 6.93 1.00 1.48
C TYR A 202 7.48 1.92 2.56
N VAL A 203 8.10 2.99 2.13
CA VAL A 203 8.72 4.01 2.98
C VAL A 203 7.82 5.23 2.98
N GLY A 204 7.43 5.70 4.15
CA GLY A 204 6.77 6.99 4.34
C GLY A 204 7.62 7.92 5.18
N GLN A 205 7.60 9.22 4.87
CA GLN A 205 8.25 10.25 5.67
C GLN A 205 7.18 11.22 6.18
N ILE A 206 7.15 11.45 7.49
CA ILE A 206 6.20 12.35 8.14
C ILE A 206 6.97 13.40 8.92
N MET A 207 6.65 14.67 8.67
CA MET A 207 7.11 15.77 9.53
C MET A 207 6.28 15.79 10.82
N TYR A 208 6.94 15.71 11.97
CA TYR A 208 6.26 15.71 13.26
C TYR A 208 6.54 17.00 14.02
N THR A 209 5.49 17.73 14.39
CA THR A 209 5.59 19.06 15.01
C THR A 209 6.24 19.09 16.40
N GLY A 210 6.40 17.93 17.05
CA GLY A 210 7.02 17.80 18.39
C GLY A 210 8.48 17.34 18.37
N PHE A 211 9.07 17.21 17.19
CA PHE A 211 10.44 16.76 17.00
C PHE A 211 11.11 17.58 15.88
N ASP A 212 12.32 18.00 16.13
CA ASP A 212 13.11 18.77 15.16
C ASP A 212 13.75 17.80 14.14
N GLY A 213 12.94 17.27 13.22
CA GLY A 213 13.35 16.26 12.24
C GLY A 213 12.16 15.50 11.67
N ASN A 214 12.47 14.45 10.93
CA ASN A 214 11.50 13.60 10.26
C ASN A 214 11.35 12.25 10.96
N ILE A 215 10.15 11.69 10.92
CA ILE A 215 9.89 10.31 11.25
C ILE A 215 9.70 9.55 9.92
N TRP A 216 10.51 8.52 9.74
CA TRP A 216 10.41 7.60 8.63
C TRP A 216 9.79 6.30 9.10
N THR A 217 8.82 5.80 8.35
CA THR A 217 8.20 4.50 8.61
C THR A 217 8.39 3.61 7.40
N VAL A 218 8.92 2.42 7.61
CA VAL A 218 9.13 1.41 6.57
C VAL A 218 8.27 0.20 6.89
N ASN A 219 7.27 -0.07 6.07
CA ASN A 219 6.45 -1.28 6.17
C ASN A 219 7.00 -2.32 5.21
N ILE A 220 7.47 -3.44 5.74
CA ILE A 220 8.19 -4.49 5.02
C ILE A 220 7.29 -5.73 4.94
N PHE A 221 7.07 -6.21 3.73
CA PHE A 221 6.30 -7.42 3.43
C PHE A 221 7.23 -8.48 2.87
N PRO A 222 7.55 -9.55 3.65
CA PRO A 222 8.41 -10.64 3.18
C PRO A 222 7.80 -11.37 1.98
N ASP A 223 8.63 -11.75 1.02
CA ASP A 223 8.24 -12.59 -0.09
C ASP A 223 7.93 -14.02 0.41
N GLY A 224 6.78 -14.56 0.02
CA GLY A 224 6.38 -15.93 0.37
C GLY A 224 5.93 -16.14 1.83
N ASN A 225 5.94 -15.09 2.67
CA ASN A 225 5.36 -15.14 4.02
C ASN A 225 4.28 -14.08 4.19
N GLU A 226 3.03 -14.48 4.02
CA GLU A 226 1.88 -13.58 4.10
C GLU A 226 1.44 -13.29 5.55
N ASN A 227 1.86 -14.15 6.49
CA ASN A 227 1.46 -14.03 7.89
C ASN A 227 2.20 -12.93 8.65
N GLU A 228 3.30 -12.43 8.11
CA GLU A 228 4.14 -11.47 8.81
C GLU A 228 4.35 -10.19 8.01
N HIS A 229 4.48 -9.09 8.74
CA HIS A 229 5.10 -7.88 8.23
C HIS A 229 5.94 -7.21 9.32
N TYR A 230 6.87 -6.35 8.91
CA TYR A 230 7.67 -5.59 9.85
C TYR A 230 7.43 -4.09 9.65
N THR A 231 7.44 -3.36 10.75
CA THR A 231 7.40 -1.90 10.73
C THR A 231 8.70 -1.39 11.35
N VAL A 232 9.51 -0.72 10.56
CA VAL A 232 10.71 -0.02 11.02
C VAL A 232 10.38 1.46 11.11
N THR A 233 10.52 2.03 12.31
CA THR A 233 10.35 3.47 12.53
C THR A 233 11.72 4.08 12.82
N VAL A 234 12.15 5.03 11.99
CA VAL A 234 13.39 5.79 12.17
C VAL A 234 13.02 7.23 12.48
N LYS A 235 13.35 7.69 13.68
CA LYS A 235 13.23 9.06 14.12
C LYS A 235 14.61 9.68 14.14
N CYS A 236 14.89 10.61 13.22
CA CYS A 236 16.21 11.18 13.06
C CYS A 236 16.13 12.61 12.50
N SER A 237 16.88 13.54 13.07
CA SER A 237 17.00 14.91 12.55
C SER A 237 17.89 14.97 11.30
N ASP A 238 18.84 14.05 11.18
CA ASP A 238 19.70 13.92 10.00
C ASP A 238 19.02 13.03 8.94
N GLU A 239 18.58 13.65 7.88
CA GLU A 239 17.92 12.94 6.75
C GLU A 239 18.88 12.01 6.01
N ALA A 240 20.17 12.37 5.90
CA ALA A 240 21.16 11.55 5.23
C ALA A 240 21.40 10.24 6.02
N LEU A 241 21.51 10.34 7.34
CA LEU A 241 21.63 9.20 8.24
C LEU A 241 20.37 8.31 8.19
N ALA A 242 19.17 8.92 8.23
CA ALA A 242 17.92 8.17 8.11
C ALA A 242 17.87 7.35 6.80
N LYS A 243 18.27 7.95 5.67
CA LYS A 243 18.36 7.26 4.38
C LYS A 243 19.39 6.13 4.36
N GLN A 244 20.53 6.29 5.03
CA GLN A 244 21.53 5.23 5.16
C GLN A 244 20.99 4.05 5.98
N ILE A 245 20.33 4.30 7.11
CA ILE A 245 19.70 3.28 7.93
C ILE A 245 18.68 2.50 7.10
N ILE A 246 17.75 3.21 6.43
CA ILE A 246 16.69 2.61 5.61
C ILE A 246 17.27 1.80 4.46
N SER A 247 18.31 2.30 3.80
CA SER A 247 18.97 1.62 2.68
C SER A 247 19.69 0.35 3.07
N SER A 248 20.01 0.18 4.35
CA SER A 248 20.75 -0.96 4.88
C SER A 248 19.86 -2.10 5.38
N ILE A 249 18.53 -1.95 5.26
CA ILE A 249 17.57 -2.95 5.73
C ILE A 249 17.66 -4.23 4.92
N GLU A 250 17.80 -5.35 5.63
CA GLU A 250 17.79 -6.72 5.12
C GLU A 250 16.88 -7.56 6.05
N LEU A 251 16.24 -8.61 5.52
CA LEU A 251 15.59 -9.65 6.33
C LEU A 251 16.56 -10.83 6.55
N GLU A 252 16.49 -11.42 7.76
CA GLU A 252 17.23 -12.65 8.08
C GLU A 252 16.61 -13.89 7.43
#